data_c2d4cb68ba714927210ead417f5c0ee8
#
_entry.id   c2d4cb68ba714927210ead417f5c0ee8
#
_cell.length_a   1.000
_cell.length_b   1.000
_cell.length_c   1.000
_cell.angle_alpha   90.00
_cell.angle_beta   90.00
_cell.angle_gamma   90.00
#
_symmetry.space_group_name_H-M   'P 1'
#
loop_
_entity.id
_entity.type
_entity.pdbx_description
1 polymer ?
#
loop_
_entity_poly.entity_id
_entity_poly.type
_entity_poly.pdbx_seq_one_letter_code
_entity_poly.pdbx_strand_id
1 'polypeptide(L)'
;MNFYKNGNYVVCIADDGTKIRSTKDDEFIPDFAENCDVKITDKCDGRCPFCYEGCTENGKHADLFGYKFIETLHPYTELALNGNDLSHPQIEDFLKFLKEKKVYANLTVNQKHFMLHFNKLKNWTDEKLIYGLGVSLNNVDAEFIEKVKQFPNAVIHTINGILDKESIEKLANNNLKVLILGYKDLRRGITYKETHSSIIKGNQKMLYENLKQIIDNKMFDVVSFDNLAITQLDVKRLFDNNDDWDRFYMGDDGNFTFYIDMVDGYYSKNSLSQEHYKIGEKTIDEMFKHILKENESTN
;
A
#
# COMPACT_ATOMS: atom_id res chain seq x y z
N MET A 1 19.44 -2.29 8.19
CA MET A 1 18.83 -3.63 7.98
C MET A 1 18.37 -4.18 9.32
N ASN A 2 17.11 -4.60 9.46
CA ASN A 2 16.52 -5.13 10.69
C ASN A 2 15.96 -6.53 10.45
N PHE A 3 15.99 -7.36 11.50
CA PHE A 3 15.51 -8.75 11.45
C PHE A 3 14.53 -8.98 12.58
N TYR A 4 13.48 -9.76 12.31
CA TYR A 4 12.59 -10.27 13.34
C TYR A 4 12.13 -11.69 12.99
N LYS A 5 11.80 -12.45 14.02
CA LYS A 5 11.22 -13.79 13.87
C LYS A 5 9.70 -13.67 13.85
N ASN A 6 9.05 -14.36 12.91
CA ASN A 6 7.61 -14.46 12.83
C ASN A 6 7.22 -15.92 12.56
N GLY A 7 6.58 -16.56 13.54
CA GLY A 7 6.26 -17.99 13.46
C GLY A 7 7.49 -18.87 13.20
N ASN A 8 7.46 -19.62 12.10
CA ASN A 8 8.54 -20.55 11.71
C ASN A 8 9.62 -19.91 10.81
N TYR A 9 9.59 -18.60 10.56
CA TYR A 9 10.51 -17.93 9.65
C TYR A 9 11.10 -16.64 10.24
N VAL A 10 12.13 -16.14 9.56
CA VAL A 10 12.76 -14.85 9.85
C VAL A 10 12.46 -13.88 8.70
N VAL A 11 12.09 -12.66 9.05
CA VAL A 11 11.93 -11.54 8.12
C VAL A 11 13.14 -10.62 8.24
N CYS A 12 13.68 -10.23 7.10
CA CYS A 12 14.70 -9.19 6.97
C CYS A 12 14.12 -8.01 6.22
N ILE A 13 14.24 -6.80 6.77
CA ILE A 13 13.88 -5.55 6.08
C ILE A 13 15.13 -4.72 5.90
N ALA A 14 15.49 -4.46 4.66
CA ALA A 14 16.63 -3.61 4.29
C ALA A 14 16.23 -2.12 4.32
N ASP A 15 17.23 -1.23 4.38
CA ASP A 15 17.00 0.21 4.51
C ASP A 15 16.33 0.83 3.27
N ASP A 16 16.37 0.15 2.13
CA ASP A 16 15.70 0.53 0.87
C ASP A 16 14.25 0.02 0.75
N GLY A 17 13.74 -0.67 1.80
CA GLY A 17 12.40 -1.24 1.84
C GLY A 17 12.30 -2.68 1.33
N THR A 18 13.37 -3.27 0.85
CA THR A 18 13.36 -4.68 0.41
C THR A 18 13.09 -5.61 1.61
N LYS A 19 12.07 -6.45 1.48
CA LYS A 19 11.69 -7.46 2.46
C LYS A 19 12.03 -8.86 1.95
N ILE A 20 12.68 -9.68 2.80
CA ILE A 20 13.04 -11.05 2.50
C ILE A 20 12.57 -11.93 3.65
N ARG A 21 11.90 -13.03 3.33
CA ARG A 21 11.54 -14.11 4.27
C ARG A 21 12.50 -15.28 4.09
N SER A 22 12.83 -15.95 5.18
CA SER A 22 13.65 -17.17 5.16
C SER A 22 13.15 -18.16 6.19
N THR A 23 12.92 -19.40 5.76
CA THR A 23 12.56 -20.54 6.60
C THR A 23 13.33 -21.78 6.15
N LYS A 24 13.33 -22.84 6.98
CA LYS A 24 13.80 -24.18 6.62
C LYS A 24 12.64 -25.12 6.26
N ASP A 25 11.41 -24.67 6.48
CA ASP A 25 10.18 -25.40 6.21
C ASP A 25 9.69 -25.12 4.79
N ASP A 26 8.75 -25.91 4.30
CA ASP A 26 8.20 -25.76 2.95
C ASP A 26 7.28 -24.53 2.82
N GLU A 27 6.69 -24.07 3.95
CA GLU A 27 5.74 -22.96 3.98
C GLU A 27 6.09 -21.94 5.07
N PHE A 28 5.68 -20.69 4.87
CA PHE A 28 5.77 -19.64 5.88
C PHE A 28 4.50 -19.60 6.72
N ILE A 29 4.62 -19.84 8.03
CA ILE A 29 3.50 -19.84 8.99
C ILE A 29 3.70 -18.65 9.94
N PRO A 30 2.96 -17.54 9.76
CA PRO A 30 3.10 -16.35 10.58
C PRO A 30 2.37 -16.47 11.92
N ASP A 31 2.98 -15.95 13.00
CA ASP A 31 2.35 -15.78 14.30
C ASP A 31 1.53 -14.47 14.37
N PHE A 32 1.96 -13.45 13.61
CA PHE A 32 1.35 -12.12 13.54
C PHE A 32 1.48 -11.50 12.15
N ALA A 33 0.67 -10.49 11.85
CA ALA A 33 0.72 -9.79 10.57
C ALA A 33 2.04 -9.04 10.39
N GLU A 34 2.65 -9.16 9.20
CA GLU A 34 3.85 -8.40 8.85
C GLU A 34 3.54 -6.96 8.45
N ASN A 35 2.39 -6.75 7.85
CA ASN A 35 1.89 -5.45 7.42
C ASN A 35 0.39 -5.35 7.65
N CYS A 36 -0.07 -4.15 7.98
CA CYS A 36 -1.49 -3.82 8.01
C CYS A 36 -1.75 -2.58 7.16
N ASP A 37 -2.73 -2.67 6.26
CA ASP A 37 -3.27 -1.50 5.59
C ASP A 37 -4.26 -0.81 6.52
N VAL A 38 -3.95 0.42 6.93
CA VAL A 38 -4.72 1.10 7.98
C VAL A 38 -5.31 2.39 7.45
N LYS A 39 -6.63 2.43 7.37
CA LYS A 39 -7.38 3.65 7.06
C LYS A 39 -7.56 4.47 8.34
N ILE A 40 -6.94 5.64 8.37
CA ILE A 40 -6.96 6.57 9.51
C ILE A 40 -7.87 7.77 9.28
N THR A 41 -8.31 8.01 8.05
CA THR A 41 -9.12 9.17 7.71
C THR A 41 -9.96 8.97 6.45
N ASP A 42 -11.19 9.51 6.47
CA ASP A 42 -12.05 9.72 5.30
C ASP A 42 -11.93 11.15 4.75
N LYS A 43 -11.16 12.01 5.42
CA LYS A 43 -11.01 13.39 4.99
C LYS A 43 -9.94 13.51 3.91
N CYS A 44 -10.29 14.20 2.83
CA CYS A 44 -9.37 14.54 1.76
C CYS A 44 -9.99 15.60 0.84
N ASP A 45 -9.28 16.65 0.53
CA ASP A 45 -9.68 17.69 -0.44
C ASP A 45 -9.21 17.39 -1.87
N GLY A 46 -8.58 16.23 -2.10
CA GLY A 46 -8.02 15.82 -3.40
C GLY A 46 -9.05 15.64 -4.52
N ARG A 47 -10.31 15.37 -4.17
CA ARG A 47 -11.45 15.22 -5.11
C ARG A 47 -11.20 14.28 -6.29
N CYS A 48 -10.33 13.26 -6.14
CA CYS A 48 -10.06 12.30 -7.20
C CYS A 48 -11.36 11.65 -7.70
N PRO A 49 -11.65 11.69 -9.02
CA PRO A 49 -12.94 11.21 -9.53
C PRO A 49 -13.10 9.69 -9.42
N PHE A 50 -12.00 8.95 -9.35
CA PHE A 50 -11.95 7.48 -9.23
C PHE A 50 -11.64 7.00 -7.79
N CYS A 51 -11.78 7.85 -6.78
CA CYS A 51 -11.43 7.50 -5.39
C CYS A 51 -12.30 6.35 -4.85
N TYR A 52 -11.73 5.19 -4.66
CA TYR A 52 -12.41 4.02 -4.12
C TYR A 52 -12.73 4.16 -2.62
N GLU A 53 -11.95 4.96 -1.87
CA GLU A 53 -12.24 5.30 -0.47
C GLU A 53 -13.45 6.24 -0.34
N GLY A 54 -13.75 7.02 -1.39
CA GLY A 54 -14.83 8.00 -1.37
C GLY A 54 -14.57 9.19 -0.45
N CYS A 55 -13.33 9.45 -0.08
CA CYS A 55 -12.94 10.54 0.83
C CYS A 55 -13.45 11.90 0.37
N THR A 56 -13.85 12.75 1.32
CA THR A 56 -14.37 14.09 1.09
C THR A 56 -13.73 15.13 2.01
N GLU A 57 -13.90 16.42 1.70
CA GLU A 57 -13.44 17.52 2.56
C GLU A 57 -14.09 17.52 3.95
N ASN A 58 -15.29 16.93 4.06
CA ASN A 58 -16.06 16.82 5.30
C ASN A 58 -15.93 15.42 5.93
N GLY A 59 -14.99 14.61 5.47
CA GLY A 59 -14.70 13.28 6.01
C GLY A 59 -14.24 13.36 7.47
N LYS A 60 -14.28 12.21 8.14
CA LYS A 60 -13.90 12.08 9.55
C LYS A 60 -12.45 11.62 9.67
N HIS A 61 -11.84 11.97 10.79
CA HIS A 61 -10.59 11.37 11.26
C HIS A 61 -10.89 10.31 12.32
N ALA A 62 -10.11 9.24 12.34
CA ALA A 62 -10.13 8.29 13.44
C ALA A 62 -9.43 8.88 14.68
N ASP A 63 -9.72 8.36 15.87
CA ASP A 63 -8.85 8.55 17.03
C ASP A 63 -7.71 7.51 16.94
N LEU A 64 -6.47 7.97 16.65
CA LEU A 64 -5.33 7.10 16.40
C LEU A 64 -4.83 6.37 17.68
N PHE A 65 -5.27 6.79 18.83
CA PHE A 65 -4.93 6.17 20.11
C PHE A 65 -6.14 5.50 20.80
N GLY A 66 -7.30 5.51 20.14
CA GLY A 66 -8.58 5.03 20.70
C GLY A 66 -8.77 3.51 20.68
N TYR A 67 -7.83 2.73 20.11
CA TYR A 67 -7.96 1.28 19.99
C TYR A 67 -6.82 0.53 20.70
N LYS A 68 -7.16 -0.51 21.43
CA LYS A 68 -6.21 -1.34 22.17
C LYS A 68 -5.13 -1.99 21.30
N PHE A 69 -5.44 -2.33 20.04
CA PHE A 69 -4.48 -3.00 19.17
C PHE A 69 -3.21 -2.17 18.93
N ILE A 70 -3.29 -0.83 19.01
CA ILE A 70 -2.15 0.08 18.85
C ILE A 70 -1.05 -0.21 19.88
N GLU A 71 -1.42 -0.60 21.11
CA GLU A 71 -0.47 -0.94 22.15
C GLU A 71 0.20 -2.31 21.93
N THR A 72 -0.39 -3.16 21.10
CA THR A 72 0.04 -4.55 20.87
C THR A 72 0.75 -4.77 19.54
N LEU A 73 1.11 -3.69 18.83
CA LEU A 73 1.87 -3.76 17.58
C LEU A 73 3.26 -4.37 17.80
N HIS A 74 3.70 -5.22 16.88
CA HIS A 74 5.00 -5.87 16.94
C HIS A 74 6.10 -4.98 16.35
N PRO A 75 7.30 -4.91 16.99
CA PRO A 75 8.44 -4.20 16.44
C PRO A 75 8.84 -4.72 15.05
N TYR A 76 9.21 -3.80 14.17
CA TYR A 76 9.65 -4.07 12.79
C TYR A 76 8.57 -4.57 11.84
N THR A 77 7.30 -4.61 12.27
CA THR A 77 6.16 -4.75 11.37
C THR A 77 5.82 -3.41 10.71
N GLU A 78 4.99 -3.42 9.70
CA GLU A 78 4.66 -2.26 8.91
C GLU A 78 3.19 -1.85 9.08
N LEU A 79 2.92 -0.54 9.16
CA LEU A 79 1.58 0.03 9.01
C LEU A 79 1.55 0.92 7.77
N ALA A 80 0.75 0.54 6.77
CA ALA A 80 0.49 1.35 5.59
C ALA A 80 -0.71 2.28 5.86
N LEU A 81 -0.41 3.55 6.13
CA LEU A 81 -1.39 4.57 6.54
C LEU A 81 -1.89 5.37 5.35
N ASN A 82 -3.20 5.57 5.22
CA ASN A 82 -3.74 6.53 4.25
C ASN A 82 -3.62 7.97 4.78
N GLY A 83 -2.53 8.64 4.45
CA GLY A 83 -2.28 10.05 4.85
C GLY A 83 -3.15 11.06 4.11
N ASN A 84 -3.70 10.72 2.95
CA ASN A 84 -4.59 11.53 2.12
C ASN A 84 -4.07 12.96 1.86
N ASP A 85 -4.65 13.97 2.56
CA ASP A 85 -4.29 15.38 2.48
C ASP A 85 -3.43 15.88 3.65
N LEU A 86 -2.96 14.98 4.51
CA LEU A 86 -2.16 15.27 5.72
C LEU A 86 -2.86 16.17 6.76
N SER A 87 -4.17 16.28 6.70
CA SER A 87 -4.95 17.11 7.64
C SER A 87 -5.27 16.43 8.97
N HIS A 88 -4.87 15.14 9.15
CA HIS A 88 -5.15 14.42 10.37
C HIS A 88 -4.42 15.06 11.58
N PRO A 89 -5.14 15.52 12.63
CA PRO A 89 -4.52 16.31 13.71
C PRO A 89 -3.53 15.50 14.56
N GLN A 90 -3.72 14.20 14.70
CA GLN A 90 -2.88 13.33 15.53
C GLN A 90 -1.73 12.65 14.75
N ILE A 91 -1.61 12.89 13.42
CA ILE A 91 -0.73 12.07 12.58
C ILE A 91 0.74 12.15 13.02
N GLU A 92 1.25 13.32 13.35
CA GLU A 92 2.64 13.49 13.72
C GLU A 92 2.98 12.81 15.06
N ASP A 93 2.11 12.95 16.06
CA ASP A 93 2.28 12.29 17.36
C ASP A 93 2.18 10.76 17.23
N PHE A 94 1.28 10.29 16.34
CA PHE A 94 1.17 8.87 16.05
C PHE A 94 2.41 8.32 15.36
N LEU A 95 2.99 9.04 14.40
CA LEU A 95 4.25 8.64 13.76
C LEU A 95 5.41 8.57 14.77
N LYS A 96 5.49 9.52 15.71
CA LYS A 96 6.48 9.49 16.81
C LYS A 96 6.29 8.25 17.70
N PHE A 97 5.06 7.96 18.06
CA PHE A 97 4.71 6.76 18.84
C PHE A 97 5.10 5.46 18.12
N LEU A 98 4.79 5.33 16.81
CA LEU A 98 5.17 4.16 16.01
C LEU A 98 6.70 3.99 15.95
N LYS A 99 7.44 5.09 15.79
CA LYS A 99 8.90 5.07 15.83
C LYS A 99 9.44 4.57 17.18
N GLU A 100 8.88 5.02 18.30
CA GLU A 100 9.25 4.55 19.64
C GLU A 100 8.98 3.05 19.82
N LYS A 101 7.86 2.56 19.30
CA LYS A 101 7.54 1.13 19.24
C LYS A 101 8.38 0.35 18.21
N LYS A 102 9.19 1.02 17.40
CA LYS A 102 9.96 0.44 16.28
C LYS A 102 9.07 -0.18 15.20
N VAL A 103 7.87 0.34 15.02
CA VAL A 103 6.96 -0.04 13.94
C VAL A 103 7.21 0.88 12.74
N TYR A 104 7.31 0.32 11.55
CA TYR A 104 7.53 1.09 10.34
C TYR A 104 6.23 1.70 9.83
N ALA A 105 6.18 3.02 9.79
CA ALA A 105 5.07 3.74 9.18
C ALA A 105 5.34 3.97 7.69
N ASN A 106 4.50 3.40 6.82
CA ASN A 106 4.45 3.69 5.40
C ASN A 106 3.26 4.63 5.15
N LEU A 107 3.52 5.86 4.72
CA LEU A 107 2.49 6.89 4.59
C LEU A 107 2.17 7.15 3.13
N THR A 108 0.90 7.02 2.74
CA THR A 108 0.44 7.32 1.39
C THR A 108 -0.25 8.68 1.33
N VAL A 109 0.20 9.56 0.45
CA VAL A 109 -0.37 10.89 0.23
C VAL A 109 -0.73 11.09 -1.24
N ASN A 110 -1.72 11.97 -1.50
CA ASN A 110 -2.00 12.39 -2.86
C ASN A 110 -0.88 13.31 -3.38
N GLN A 111 -0.54 13.23 -4.67
CA GLN A 111 0.52 14.04 -5.28
C GLN A 111 0.36 15.54 -5.02
N LYS A 112 -0.86 16.09 -5.08
CA LYS A 112 -1.13 17.51 -4.76
C LYS A 112 -0.62 17.87 -3.36
N HIS A 113 -0.87 17.00 -2.39
CA HIS A 113 -0.48 17.23 -1.00
C HIS A 113 0.99 16.90 -0.74
N PHE A 114 1.56 15.93 -1.47
CA PHE A 114 3.00 15.72 -1.51
C PHE A 114 3.72 17.02 -1.93
N MET A 115 3.28 17.65 -3.02
CA MET A 115 3.89 18.90 -3.52
C MET A 115 3.70 20.05 -2.51
N LEU A 116 2.51 20.17 -1.91
CA LEU A 116 2.17 21.22 -0.95
C LEU A 116 2.95 21.09 0.36
N HIS A 117 3.12 19.86 0.85
CA HIS A 117 3.72 19.57 2.16
C HIS A 117 5.11 18.95 2.04
N PHE A 118 5.81 19.19 0.92
CA PHE A 118 7.10 18.62 0.61
C PHE A 118 8.11 18.70 1.77
N ASN A 119 8.32 19.90 2.34
CA ASN A 119 9.29 20.09 3.42
C ASN A 119 8.89 19.33 4.71
N LYS A 120 7.59 19.26 5.01
CA LYS A 120 7.09 18.50 6.17
C LYS A 120 7.38 17.00 6.01
N LEU A 121 7.06 16.46 4.83
CA LEU A 121 7.32 15.06 4.51
C LEU A 121 8.82 14.76 4.50
N LYS A 122 9.63 15.68 3.97
CA LYS A 122 11.10 15.55 3.98
C LYS A 122 11.64 15.48 5.40
N ASN A 123 11.21 16.37 6.29
CA ASN A 123 11.59 16.35 7.70
C ASN A 123 11.18 15.03 8.37
N TRP A 124 9.95 14.55 8.15
CA TRP A 124 9.50 13.29 8.73
C TRP A 124 10.31 12.08 8.23
N THR A 125 10.75 12.10 6.95
CA THR A 125 11.63 11.06 6.39
C THR A 125 13.03 11.14 7.03
N ASP A 126 13.62 12.34 7.11
CA ASP A 126 14.96 12.56 7.66
C ASP A 126 15.00 12.20 9.16
N GLU A 127 13.92 12.48 9.89
CA GLU A 127 13.74 12.08 11.29
C GLU A 127 13.35 10.60 11.44
N LYS A 128 13.18 9.86 10.36
CA LYS A 128 12.72 8.45 10.36
C LYS A 128 11.38 8.25 11.07
N LEU A 129 10.47 9.22 10.95
CA LEU A 129 9.08 9.08 11.39
C LEU A 129 8.27 8.30 10.37
N ILE A 130 8.56 8.47 9.07
CA ILE A 130 8.04 7.63 7.99
C ILE A 130 9.19 6.80 7.40
N TYR A 131 8.91 5.53 7.16
CA TYR A 131 9.85 4.59 6.55
C TYR A 131 9.69 4.54 5.04
N GLY A 132 8.46 4.39 4.56
CA GLY A 132 8.07 4.45 3.16
C GLY A 132 7.10 5.58 2.87
N LEU A 133 7.21 6.18 1.70
CA LEU A 133 6.32 7.24 1.22
C LEU A 133 5.64 6.81 -0.08
N GLY A 134 4.34 6.50 -0.01
CA GLY A 134 3.50 6.31 -1.19
C GLY A 134 3.00 7.65 -1.72
N VAL A 135 3.15 7.92 -3.01
CA VAL A 135 2.60 9.12 -3.64
C VAL A 135 1.61 8.73 -4.73
N SER A 136 0.32 8.94 -4.48
CA SER A 136 -0.73 8.66 -5.47
C SER A 136 -0.67 9.65 -6.63
N LEU A 137 -0.35 9.15 -7.81
CA LEU A 137 -0.13 9.93 -9.02
C LEU A 137 -1.42 10.59 -9.52
N ASN A 138 -1.36 11.87 -9.83
CA ASN A 138 -2.41 12.60 -10.52
C ASN A 138 -1.97 13.05 -11.91
N ASN A 139 -0.74 13.54 -12.03
CA ASN A 139 -0.16 14.07 -13.26
C ASN A 139 1.37 13.92 -13.24
N VAL A 140 1.99 13.79 -14.39
CA VAL A 140 3.45 13.66 -14.48
C VAL A 140 4.03 14.94 -15.07
N ASP A 141 4.85 15.62 -14.26
CA ASP A 141 5.66 16.76 -14.66
C ASP A 141 7.09 16.66 -14.11
N ALA A 142 8.00 17.47 -14.63
CA ALA A 142 9.41 17.43 -14.26
C ALA A 142 9.66 17.82 -12.80
N GLU A 143 8.87 18.76 -12.24
CA GLU A 143 9.02 19.19 -10.85
C GLU A 143 8.67 18.07 -9.88
N PHE A 144 7.60 17.33 -10.16
CA PHE A 144 7.22 16.17 -9.36
C PHE A 144 8.31 15.09 -9.38
N ILE A 145 8.84 14.75 -10.57
CA ILE A 145 9.92 13.76 -10.71
C ILE A 145 11.13 14.16 -9.86
N GLU A 146 11.59 15.39 -9.97
CA GLU A 146 12.78 15.86 -9.24
C GLU A 146 12.54 15.92 -7.72
N LYS A 147 11.31 16.17 -7.27
CA LYS A 147 10.97 16.17 -5.84
C LYS A 147 10.87 14.77 -5.27
N VAL A 148 10.19 13.84 -5.96
CA VAL A 148 9.99 12.48 -5.43
C VAL A 148 11.31 11.71 -5.34
N LYS A 149 12.27 11.96 -6.23
CA LYS A 149 13.63 11.38 -6.18
C LYS A 149 14.43 11.74 -4.92
N GLN A 150 14.04 12.76 -4.19
CA GLN A 150 14.70 13.15 -2.93
C GLN A 150 14.31 12.27 -1.75
N PHE A 151 13.37 11.33 -1.93
CA PHE A 151 12.92 10.40 -0.92
C PHE A 151 13.38 8.98 -1.29
N PRO A 152 14.31 8.37 -0.54
CA PRO A 152 14.93 7.09 -0.92
C PRO A 152 13.92 5.93 -0.99
N ASN A 153 12.87 5.98 -0.16
CA ASN A 153 11.82 4.96 -0.10
C ASN A 153 10.47 5.49 -0.60
N ALA A 154 10.50 6.44 -1.55
CA ALA A 154 9.27 6.85 -2.24
C ALA A 154 8.87 5.82 -3.28
N VAL A 155 7.56 5.54 -3.33
CA VAL A 155 6.92 4.69 -4.33
C VAL A 155 5.77 5.45 -4.95
N ILE A 156 5.77 5.57 -6.27
CA ILE A 156 4.69 6.22 -7.01
C ILE A 156 3.54 5.22 -7.16
N HIS A 157 2.39 5.51 -6.58
CA HIS A 157 1.20 4.69 -6.69
C HIS A 157 0.42 5.07 -7.95
N THR A 158 0.21 4.12 -8.82
CA THR A 158 -0.58 4.24 -10.05
C THR A 158 -1.74 3.25 -10.02
N ILE A 159 -2.74 3.42 -10.88
CA ILE A 159 -3.91 2.54 -10.92
C ILE A 159 -4.04 1.96 -12.32
N ASN A 160 -4.18 0.63 -12.40
CA ASN A 160 -4.47 -0.08 -13.65
C ASN A 160 -5.78 0.42 -14.28
N GLY A 161 -5.68 1.03 -15.46
CA GLY A 161 -6.81 1.68 -16.14
C GLY A 161 -6.85 3.21 -16.01
N ILE A 162 -6.13 3.80 -15.03
CA ILE A 162 -5.91 5.25 -14.95
C ILE A 162 -4.55 5.62 -15.52
N LEU A 163 -3.52 4.82 -15.21
CA LEU A 163 -2.17 4.99 -15.79
C LEU A 163 -2.23 4.84 -17.31
N ASP A 164 -1.88 5.88 -18.03
CA ASP A 164 -1.82 5.90 -19.49
C ASP A 164 -0.38 5.79 -20.02
N LYS A 165 -0.26 5.61 -21.33
CA LYS A 165 1.03 5.44 -22.01
C LYS A 165 1.93 6.67 -21.85
N GLU A 166 1.37 7.88 -21.94
CA GLU A 166 2.13 9.13 -21.82
C GLU A 166 2.74 9.28 -20.42
N SER A 167 1.98 8.94 -19.39
CA SER A 167 2.47 8.95 -18.01
C SER A 167 3.59 7.93 -17.79
N ILE A 168 3.49 6.73 -18.36
CA ILE A 168 4.57 5.73 -18.32
C ILE A 168 5.83 6.28 -18.98
N GLU A 169 5.73 6.82 -20.20
CA GLU A 169 6.85 7.37 -20.96
C GLU A 169 7.55 8.52 -20.21
N LYS A 170 6.79 9.40 -19.55
CA LYS A 170 7.32 10.51 -18.75
C LYS A 170 8.02 10.04 -17.46
N LEU A 171 7.49 9.02 -16.80
CA LEU A 171 8.06 8.47 -15.57
C LEU A 171 9.27 7.57 -15.84
N ALA A 172 9.33 6.92 -17.01
CA ALA A 172 10.36 5.95 -17.36
C ALA A 172 11.77 6.52 -17.30
N ASN A 173 12.75 5.66 -16.97
CA ASN A 173 14.19 5.98 -16.97
C ASN A 173 14.59 7.13 -16.01
N ASN A 174 13.82 7.34 -14.95
CA ASN A 174 14.08 8.32 -13.90
C ASN A 174 14.52 7.69 -12.57
N ASN A 175 14.84 6.38 -12.54
CA ASN A 175 15.20 5.61 -11.34
C ASN A 175 14.11 5.68 -10.27
N LEU A 176 12.86 5.49 -10.67
CA LEU A 176 11.70 5.56 -9.81
C LEU A 176 11.20 4.16 -9.42
N LYS A 177 10.59 4.05 -8.25
CA LYS A 177 9.84 2.87 -7.82
C LYS A 177 8.35 3.11 -8.06
N VAL A 178 7.66 2.15 -8.66
CA VAL A 178 6.24 2.27 -9.01
C VAL A 178 5.47 1.08 -8.41
N LEU A 179 4.35 1.37 -7.77
CA LEU A 179 3.34 0.40 -7.37
C LEU A 179 2.12 0.55 -8.27
N ILE A 180 1.77 -0.51 -8.99
CA ILE A 180 0.57 -0.59 -9.80
C ILE A 180 -0.53 -1.21 -8.96
N LEU A 181 -1.55 -0.43 -8.64
CA LEU A 181 -2.75 -0.85 -7.93
C LEU A 181 -3.81 -1.32 -8.91
N GLY A 182 -4.57 -2.34 -8.55
CA GLY A 182 -5.74 -2.76 -9.30
C GLY A 182 -6.85 -1.69 -9.29
N TYR A 183 -7.62 -1.62 -10.37
CA TYR A 183 -8.79 -0.74 -10.41
C TYR A 183 -9.90 -1.30 -9.52
N LYS A 184 -10.33 -0.52 -8.53
CA LYS A 184 -11.35 -0.90 -7.56
C LYS A 184 -12.72 -0.35 -7.94
N ASP A 185 -13.68 -1.23 -8.22
CA ASP A 185 -15.08 -0.90 -8.51
C ASP A 185 -15.85 -0.61 -7.21
N LEU A 186 -15.45 0.46 -6.51
CA LEU A 186 -16.06 0.90 -5.26
C LEU A 186 -16.33 2.41 -5.29
N ARG A 187 -17.42 2.83 -4.66
CA ARG A 187 -17.79 4.24 -4.44
C ARG A 187 -17.63 5.08 -5.72
N ARG A 188 -16.80 6.14 -5.75
CA ARG A 188 -16.58 6.96 -6.96
C ARG A 188 -15.92 6.21 -8.11
N GLY A 189 -15.18 5.13 -7.83
CA GLY A 189 -14.63 4.27 -8.87
C GLY A 189 -15.71 3.66 -9.75
N ILE A 190 -16.88 3.27 -9.20
CA ILE A 190 -18.01 2.76 -9.98
C ILE A 190 -18.48 3.81 -10.99
N THR A 191 -18.86 5.00 -10.52
CA THR A 191 -19.36 6.08 -11.38
C THR A 191 -18.34 6.54 -12.43
N TYR A 192 -17.06 6.57 -12.04
CA TYR A 192 -15.99 6.92 -12.98
C TYR A 192 -15.86 5.87 -14.09
N LYS A 193 -15.93 4.57 -13.75
CA LYS A 193 -15.90 3.48 -14.73
C LYS A 193 -17.10 3.51 -15.69
N GLU A 194 -18.30 3.81 -15.19
CA GLU A 194 -19.49 3.95 -16.02
C GLU A 194 -19.32 5.00 -17.11
N THR A 195 -18.70 6.13 -16.77
CA THR A 195 -18.53 7.27 -17.69
C THR A 195 -17.25 7.20 -18.53
N HIS A 196 -16.22 6.45 -18.12
CA HIS A 196 -14.90 6.37 -18.76
C HIS A 196 -14.50 4.94 -19.14
N SER A 197 -15.47 4.04 -19.32
CA SER A 197 -15.23 2.60 -19.54
C SER A 197 -14.28 2.30 -20.72
N SER A 198 -14.38 3.03 -21.82
CA SER A 198 -13.51 2.84 -22.99
C SER A 198 -12.06 3.23 -22.71
N ILE A 199 -11.84 4.31 -21.98
CA ILE A 199 -10.50 4.80 -21.58
C ILE A 199 -9.87 3.81 -20.63
N ILE A 200 -10.60 3.42 -19.57
CA ILE A 200 -10.12 2.45 -18.57
C ILE A 200 -9.73 1.13 -19.23
N LYS A 201 -10.60 0.56 -20.09
CA LYS A 201 -10.31 -0.68 -20.81
C LYS A 201 -9.12 -0.53 -21.77
N GLY A 202 -9.01 0.62 -22.44
CA GLY A 202 -7.88 0.93 -23.31
C GLY A 202 -6.55 0.95 -22.55
N ASN A 203 -6.50 1.65 -21.42
CA ASN A 203 -5.32 1.73 -20.57
C ASN A 203 -4.96 0.37 -19.93
N GLN A 204 -5.97 -0.40 -19.47
CA GLN A 204 -5.76 -1.76 -18.96
C GLN A 204 -5.15 -2.68 -20.01
N LYS A 205 -5.70 -2.65 -21.23
CA LYS A 205 -5.17 -3.42 -22.35
C LYS A 205 -3.74 -2.97 -22.71
N MET A 206 -3.51 -1.68 -22.83
CA MET A 206 -2.18 -1.11 -23.11
C MET A 206 -1.16 -1.58 -22.06
N LEU A 207 -1.49 -1.47 -20.77
CA LEU A 207 -0.59 -1.88 -19.71
C LEU A 207 -0.34 -3.39 -19.72
N TYR A 208 -1.40 -4.21 -19.89
CA TYR A 208 -1.28 -5.67 -20.03
C TYR A 208 -0.33 -6.05 -21.17
N GLU A 209 -0.48 -5.47 -22.36
CA GLU A 209 0.32 -5.80 -23.55
C GLU A 209 1.78 -5.36 -23.42
N ASN A 210 2.05 -4.25 -22.72
CA ASN A 210 3.40 -3.67 -22.64
C ASN A 210 4.13 -3.98 -21.32
N LEU A 211 3.49 -4.64 -20.35
CA LEU A 211 4.06 -4.83 -19.02
C LEU A 211 5.39 -5.59 -19.06
N LYS A 212 5.49 -6.65 -19.86
CA LYS A 212 6.73 -7.38 -20.05
C LYS A 212 7.85 -6.48 -20.56
N GLN A 213 7.58 -5.65 -21.56
CA GLN A 213 8.56 -4.72 -22.11
C GLN A 213 8.99 -3.65 -21.10
N ILE A 214 8.07 -3.14 -20.28
CA ILE A 214 8.37 -2.18 -19.21
C ILE A 214 9.37 -2.77 -18.22
N ILE A 215 9.18 -4.03 -17.85
CA ILE A 215 10.04 -4.76 -16.89
C ILE A 215 11.38 -5.11 -17.55
N ASP A 216 11.39 -5.73 -18.72
CA ASP A 216 12.59 -6.19 -19.41
C ASP A 216 13.54 -5.02 -19.78
N ASN A 217 12.98 -3.87 -20.16
CA ASN A 217 13.72 -2.65 -20.45
C ASN A 217 14.15 -1.88 -19.19
N LYS A 218 13.79 -2.35 -17.99
CA LYS A 218 14.11 -1.69 -16.70
C LYS A 218 13.73 -0.22 -16.69
N MET A 219 12.51 0.08 -17.18
CA MET A 219 12.02 1.46 -17.25
C MET A 219 11.87 2.11 -15.87
N PHE A 220 11.78 1.30 -14.82
CA PHE A 220 11.71 1.68 -13.41
C PHE A 220 12.70 0.85 -12.59
N ASP A 221 13.17 1.37 -11.47
CA ASP A 221 14.03 0.63 -10.55
C ASP A 221 13.27 -0.53 -9.90
N VAL A 222 12.01 -0.30 -9.57
CA VAL A 222 11.09 -1.31 -9.03
C VAL A 222 9.72 -1.13 -9.66
N VAL A 223 9.13 -2.25 -10.10
CA VAL A 223 7.70 -2.36 -10.45
C VAL A 223 7.08 -3.36 -9.51
N SER A 224 6.15 -2.92 -8.69
CA SER A 224 5.40 -3.76 -7.75
C SER A 224 3.89 -3.68 -8.00
N PHE A 225 3.15 -4.61 -7.43
CA PHE A 225 1.71 -4.77 -7.67
C PHE A 225 0.99 -5.08 -6.36
N ASP A 226 -0.22 -4.56 -6.18
CA ASP A 226 -1.15 -5.13 -5.20
C ASP A 226 -1.79 -6.42 -5.75
N ASN A 227 -2.40 -7.24 -4.89
CA ASN A 227 -2.99 -8.52 -5.29
C ASN A 227 -4.10 -8.37 -6.33
N LEU A 228 -4.83 -7.25 -6.31
CA LEU A 228 -5.85 -6.98 -7.33
C LEU A 228 -5.22 -6.70 -8.70
N ALA A 229 -4.13 -5.94 -8.74
CA ALA A 229 -3.39 -5.69 -9.99
C ALA A 229 -2.73 -6.97 -10.52
N ILE A 230 -2.18 -7.81 -9.63
CA ILE A 230 -1.65 -9.13 -10.00
C ILE A 230 -2.71 -9.93 -10.77
N THR A 231 -3.92 -9.99 -10.24
CA THR A 231 -5.04 -10.69 -10.87
C THR A 231 -5.48 -10.02 -12.18
N GLN A 232 -5.67 -8.69 -12.18
CA GLN A 232 -6.16 -7.96 -13.35
C GLN A 232 -5.19 -7.96 -14.52
N LEU A 233 -3.89 -8.00 -14.25
CA LEU A 233 -2.82 -7.99 -15.26
C LEU A 233 -2.24 -9.37 -15.55
N ASP A 234 -2.73 -10.42 -14.84
CA ASP A 234 -2.17 -11.77 -14.94
C ASP A 234 -0.63 -11.77 -14.84
N VAL A 235 -0.12 -11.14 -13.79
CA VAL A 235 1.32 -10.87 -13.62
C VAL A 235 2.13 -12.18 -13.62
N LYS A 236 1.54 -13.27 -13.12
CA LYS A 236 2.20 -14.60 -13.09
C LYS A 236 2.66 -15.06 -14.48
N ARG A 237 1.96 -14.71 -15.56
CA ARG A 237 2.34 -15.04 -16.95
C ARG A 237 3.69 -14.47 -17.40
N LEU A 238 4.24 -13.49 -16.66
CA LEU A 238 5.53 -12.87 -16.99
C LEU A 238 6.73 -13.67 -16.52
N PHE A 239 6.50 -14.69 -15.70
CA PHE A 239 7.53 -15.56 -15.18
C PHE A 239 7.62 -16.83 -16.01
N ASP A 240 8.85 -17.29 -16.30
CA ASP A 240 9.10 -18.46 -17.14
C ASP A 240 8.80 -19.78 -16.39
N ASN A 241 8.80 -19.75 -15.04
CA ASN A 241 8.53 -20.91 -14.20
C ASN A 241 7.92 -20.50 -12.84
N ASN A 242 7.40 -21.49 -12.11
CA ASN A 242 6.78 -21.27 -10.80
C ASN A 242 7.81 -20.89 -9.72
N ASP A 243 9.02 -21.41 -9.77
CA ASP A 243 10.05 -21.14 -8.75
C ASP A 243 10.42 -19.64 -8.72
N ASP A 244 10.49 -18.99 -9.90
CA ASP A 244 10.73 -17.55 -9.98
C ASP A 244 9.51 -16.76 -9.49
N TRP A 245 8.30 -17.20 -9.80
CA TRP A 245 7.08 -16.60 -9.25
C TRP A 245 7.09 -16.69 -7.71
N ASP A 246 7.33 -17.86 -7.14
CA ASP A 246 7.26 -18.10 -5.69
C ASP A 246 8.32 -17.30 -4.90
N ARG A 247 9.42 -16.89 -5.55
CA ARG A 247 10.44 -16.01 -4.97
C ARG A 247 9.96 -14.57 -4.78
N PHE A 248 9.10 -14.08 -5.65
CA PHE A 248 8.66 -12.68 -5.67
C PHE A 248 7.25 -12.49 -5.14
N TYR A 249 6.43 -13.53 -5.16
CA TYR A 249 5.07 -13.46 -4.67
C TYR A 249 5.02 -13.45 -3.15
N MET A 250 4.48 -12.36 -2.58
CA MET A 250 4.47 -12.15 -1.14
C MET A 250 3.27 -12.78 -0.41
N GLY A 251 2.40 -13.47 -1.14
CA GLY A 251 1.23 -14.18 -0.63
C GLY A 251 -0.09 -13.43 -0.87
N ASP A 252 -1.19 -14.17 -0.71
CA ASP A 252 -2.54 -13.63 -0.83
C ASP A 252 -2.90 -12.71 0.34
N ASP A 253 -3.91 -11.87 0.11
CA ASP A 253 -4.51 -11.06 1.16
C ASP A 253 -4.94 -11.95 2.35
N GLY A 254 -4.69 -11.49 3.56
CA GLY A 254 -5.04 -12.22 4.78
C GLY A 254 -4.03 -13.28 5.22
N ASN A 255 -3.00 -13.63 4.41
CA ASN A 255 -1.98 -14.60 4.82
C ASN A 255 -0.87 -13.97 5.69
N PHE A 256 -0.43 -12.76 5.32
CA PHE A 256 0.62 -12.02 6.03
C PHE A 256 0.21 -10.60 6.34
N THR A 257 -0.90 -10.15 5.78
CA THR A 257 -1.41 -8.79 5.84
C THR A 257 -2.91 -8.81 6.07
N PHE A 258 -3.48 -7.72 6.57
CA PHE A 258 -4.91 -7.51 6.62
C PHE A 258 -5.24 -6.01 6.67
N TYR A 259 -6.53 -5.67 6.53
CA TYR A 259 -7.02 -4.30 6.47
C TYR A 259 -7.70 -3.89 7.77
N ILE A 260 -7.44 -2.65 8.22
CA ILE A 260 -8.06 -2.04 9.39
C ILE A 260 -8.64 -0.69 9.00
N ASP A 261 -9.95 -0.49 9.21
CA ASP A 261 -10.61 0.81 9.10
C ASP A 261 -10.84 1.38 10.49
N MET A 262 -9.96 2.30 10.92
CA MET A 262 -10.07 2.96 12.23
C MET A 262 -11.17 4.02 12.25
N VAL A 263 -11.62 4.51 11.09
CA VAL A 263 -12.68 5.52 10.99
C VAL A 263 -14.04 4.91 11.32
N ASP A 264 -14.30 3.72 10.74
CA ASP A 264 -15.56 3.01 10.90
C ASP A 264 -15.47 1.89 11.95
N GLY A 265 -14.27 1.63 12.51
CA GLY A 265 -14.05 0.73 13.64
C GLY A 265 -14.13 -0.76 13.31
N TYR A 266 -13.70 -1.17 12.13
CA TYR A 266 -13.70 -2.57 11.71
C TYR A 266 -12.36 -3.01 11.11
N TYR A 267 -12.17 -4.33 10.97
CA TYR A 267 -11.10 -4.96 10.22
C TYR A 267 -11.66 -6.02 9.27
N SER A 268 -10.88 -6.35 8.25
CA SER A 268 -11.26 -7.33 7.22
C SER A 268 -10.01 -7.91 6.55
N LYS A 269 -10.17 -8.92 5.71
CA LYS A 269 -9.09 -9.53 4.93
C LYS A 269 -8.37 -8.50 4.05
N ASN A 270 -9.11 -7.66 3.36
CA ASN A 270 -8.61 -6.54 2.55
C ASN A 270 -9.67 -5.43 2.44
N SER A 271 -9.34 -4.33 1.78
CA SER A 271 -10.25 -3.19 1.59
C SER A 271 -11.44 -3.43 0.65
N LEU A 272 -11.50 -4.60 -0.03
CA LEU A 272 -12.59 -5.01 -0.92
C LEU A 272 -13.54 -6.02 -0.27
N SER A 273 -13.17 -6.57 0.89
CA SER A 273 -13.97 -7.56 1.60
C SER A 273 -15.35 -7.00 1.93
N GLN A 274 -16.38 -7.83 1.78
CA GLN A 274 -17.73 -7.49 2.22
C GLN A 274 -17.96 -7.83 3.70
N GLU A 275 -17.18 -8.76 4.22
CA GLU A 275 -17.23 -9.17 5.61
C GLU A 275 -16.34 -8.25 6.44
N HIS A 276 -16.95 -7.62 7.45
CA HIS A 276 -16.33 -6.65 8.33
C HIS A 276 -16.50 -7.06 9.78
N TYR A 277 -15.43 -7.02 10.56
CA TYR A 277 -15.39 -7.44 11.96
C TYR A 277 -15.03 -6.27 12.86
N LYS A 278 -15.78 -6.05 13.95
CA LYS A 278 -15.51 -4.95 14.88
C LYS A 278 -14.12 -5.08 15.53
N ILE A 279 -13.37 -3.99 15.53
CA ILE A 279 -12.10 -3.90 16.26
C ILE A 279 -12.35 -4.10 17.76
N GLY A 280 -13.17 -3.27 18.40
CA GLY A 280 -13.44 -3.34 19.83
C GLY A 280 -12.15 -3.31 20.64
N GLU A 281 -12.08 -4.18 21.67
CA GLU A 281 -10.92 -4.33 22.58
C GLU A 281 -9.89 -5.38 22.11
N LYS A 282 -9.92 -5.74 20.82
CA LYS A 282 -9.00 -6.76 20.30
C LYS A 282 -7.57 -6.25 20.18
N THR A 283 -6.63 -7.16 20.39
CA THR A 283 -5.21 -6.97 20.05
C THR A 283 -4.98 -7.17 18.54
N ILE A 284 -3.82 -6.74 18.05
CA ILE A 284 -3.43 -6.96 16.64
C ILE A 284 -3.43 -8.46 16.29
N ASP A 285 -2.95 -9.30 17.20
CA ASP A 285 -2.86 -10.75 17.00
C ASP A 285 -4.22 -11.44 17.01
N GLU A 286 -5.15 -10.99 17.87
CA GLU A 286 -6.52 -11.53 17.88
C GLU A 286 -7.26 -11.24 16.57
N MET A 287 -7.06 -10.04 16.00
CA MET A 287 -7.62 -9.68 14.70
C MET A 287 -6.99 -10.51 13.58
N PHE A 288 -5.67 -10.61 13.54
CA PHE A 288 -4.96 -11.35 12.50
C PHE A 288 -5.27 -12.85 12.53
N LYS A 289 -5.24 -13.48 13.71
CA LYS A 289 -5.61 -14.90 13.87
C LYS A 289 -7.05 -15.20 13.45
N HIS A 290 -7.95 -14.24 13.60
CA HIS A 290 -9.31 -14.37 13.10
C HIS A 290 -9.33 -14.40 11.57
N ILE A 291 -8.61 -13.50 10.90
CA ILE A 291 -8.50 -13.47 9.43
C ILE A 291 -7.85 -14.74 8.88
N LEU A 292 -6.78 -15.25 9.51
CA LEU A 292 -6.14 -16.50 9.10
C LEU A 292 -7.12 -17.69 9.12
N LYS A 293 -7.91 -17.83 10.18
CA LYS A 293 -8.91 -18.91 10.29
C LYS A 293 -9.98 -18.85 9.20
N GLU A 294 -10.38 -17.65 8.80
CA GLU A 294 -11.32 -17.50 7.69
C GLU A 294 -10.72 -17.92 6.35
N ASN A 295 -9.45 -17.58 6.10
CA ASN A 295 -8.75 -18.02 4.91
C ASN A 295 -8.66 -19.54 4.81
N GLU A 296 -8.37 -20.23 5.93
CA GLU A 296 -8.33 -21.71 5.99
C GLU A 296 -9.70 -22.34 5.72
N SER A 297 -10.80 -21.68 6.10
CA SER A 297 -12.16 -22.19 5.91
C SER A 297 -12.72 -21.97 4.51
N THR A 298 -12.09 -21.13 3.69
CA THR A 298 -12.54 -20.76 2.34
C THR A 298 -11.72 -21.45 1.24
N ASN A 299 -10.62 -22.12 1.58
CA ASN A 299 -9.80 -22.96 0.71
C ASN A 299 -10.14 -24.44 0.91
#